data_7b39584f7d4c08eb447487a82338197f
#
_entry.id   7b39584f7d4c08eb447487a82338197f
#
_cell.length_a   1.000
_cell.length_b   1.000
_cell.length_c   1.000
_cell.angle_alpha   90.00
_cell.angle_beta   90.00
_cell.angle_gamma   90.00
#
_symmetry.space_group_name_H-M   'P 1'
#
loop_
_entity.id
_entity.type
_entity.pdbx_description
1 polymer ?
#
loop_
_entity_poly.entity_id
_entity_poly.type
_entity_poly.pdbx_seq_one_letter_code
_entity_poly.pdbx_strand_id
1 'polypeptide(L)'
;MENKKVIQVKDLTKMYKLYDKPSDRLKEALGLTRKKLYKEHYALHDVNFDIYEGECVGIIGTNGSGKSTILKIITGVLTPTAGEVKVDGRISALLELGAGFNMEYSGLENVYLNGTMIGFSKEEIDARLNDILEFADIGDFIHQPVKTYSSGMFVRLAFAVAINIDPEILVVDEALSVGDVFFQAKCYHKFEEFKKQGKTILFVSHDLGSVSKYCDRVILLNKGVKMDEGSPKQMVDLYKQ
;
A
#
# COMPACT_ATOMS: atom_id res chain seq x y z
N MET A 1 -13.13 22.17 13.97
CA MET A 1 -12.37 22.23 12.70
C MET A 1 -12.84 21.05 11.87
N GLU A 2 -13.26 21.27 10.63
CA GLU A 2 -13.55 20.12 9.75
C GLU A 2 -12.23 19.38 9.50
N ASN A 3 -12.21 18.07 9.78
CA ASN A 3 -11.04 17.25 9.51
C ASN A 3 -10.82 17.21 7.99
N LYS A 4 -9.60 17.57 7.54
CA LYS A 4 -9.24 17.57 6.12
C LYS A 4 -9.27 16.13 5.60
N LYS A 5 -10.01 15.89 4.49
CA LYS A 5 -10.01 14.61 3.79
C LYS A 5 -8.74 14.49 2.94
N VAL A 6 -7.92 13.49 3.17
CA VAL A 6 -6.68 13.24 2.42
C VAL A 6 -6.81 12.08 1.43
N ILE A 7 -7.74 11.14 1.65
CA ILE A 7 -8.11 10.14 0.65
C ILE A 7 -9.65 10.13 0.56
N GLN A 8 -10.17 10.22 -0.66
CA GLN A 8 -11.59 10.14 -0.95
C GLN A 8 -11.83 9.04 -1.98
N VAL A 9 -12.63 8.06 -1.64
CA VAL A 9 -13.01 6.95 -2.51
C VAL A 9 -14.51 7.02 -2.77
N LYS A 10 -14.90 7.18 -4.06
CA LYS A 10 -16.29 7.36 -4.47
C LYS A 10 -16.67 6.38 -5.57
N ASP A 11 -17.73 5.62 -5.33
CA ASP A 11 -18.36 4.66 -6.25
C ASP A 11 -17.35 3.72 -6.89
N LEU A 12 -16.29 3.39 -6.12
CA LEU A 12 -15.12 2.69 -6.62
C LEU A 12 -15.47 1.27 -7.03
N THR A 13 -15.31 0.98 -8.32
CA THR A 13 -15.55 -0.34 -8.89
C THR A 13 -14.35 -0.81 -9.69
N LYS A 14 -13.93 -2.05 -9.46
CA LYS A 14 -12.91 -2.72 -10.27
C LYS A 14 -13.43 -4.07 -10.74
N MET A 15 -13.60 -4.20 -12.05
CA MET A 15 -14.06 -5.41 -12.71
C MET A 15 -12.94 -5.98 -13.58
N TYR A 16 -12.76 -7.29 -13.51
CA TYR A 16 -11.87 -8.06 -14.38
C TYR A 16 -12.68 -8.93 -15.32
N LYS A 17 -12.27 -8.97 -16.59
CA LYS A 17 -12.82 -9.90 -17.59
C LYS A 17 -12.08 -11.22 -17.48
N LEU A 18 -12.78 -12.26 -17.06
CA LEU A 18 -12.23 -13.61 -16.97
C LEU A 18 -12.63 -14.40 -18.23
N TYR A 19 -11.65 -14.74 -19.03
CA TYR A 19 -11.84 -15.55 -20.25
C TYR A 19 -11.52 -17.01 -19.96
N ASP A 20 -12.40 -17.92 -20.40
CA ASP A 20 -12.17 -19.37 -20.25
C ASP A 20 -11.02 -19.86 -21.18
N LYS A 21 -10.76 -19.15 -22.29
CA LYS A 21 -9.68 -19.47 -23.24
C LYS A 21 -8.93 -18.21 -23.69
N PRO A 22 -7.60 -18.23 -23.83
CA PRO A 22 -6.83 -17.09 -24.35
C PRO A 22 -7.31 -16.62 -25.74
N SER A 23 -7.77 -17.56 -26.60
CA SER A 23 -8.33 -17.27 -27.92
C SER A 23 -9.59 -16.39 -27.87
N ASP A 24 -10.37 -16.45 -26.81
CA ASP A 24 -11.60 -15.69 -26.68
C ASP A 24 -11.32 -14.22 -26.43
N ARG A 25 -10.24 -13.92 -25.67
CA ARG A 25 -9.72 -12.55 -25.50
C ARG A 25 -9.28 -11.96 -26.83
N LEU A 26 -8.59 -12.75 -27.67
CA LEU A 26 -8.14 -12.31 -28.99
C LEU A 26 -9.33 -12.06 -29.95
N LYS A 27 -10.33 -12.94 -29.97
CA LYS A 27 -11.55 -12.78 -30.78
C LYS A 27 -12.32 -11.52 -30.42
N GLU A 28 -12.44 -11.22 -29.12
CA GLU A 28 -13.08 -9.99 -28.63
C GLU A 28 -12.28 -8.76 -29.03
N ALA A 29 -10.96 -8.77 -28.83
CA ALA A 29 -10.08 -7.67 -29.17
C ALA A 29 -10.09 -7.32 -30.69
N LEU A 30 -10.23 -8.34 -31.55
CA LEU A 30 -10.30 -8.19 -33.00
C LEU A 30 -11.74 -7.94 -33.51
N GLY A 31 -12.73 -7.86 -32.62
CA GLY A 31 -14.12 -7.64 -33.01
C GLY A 31 -14.74 -8.80 -33.82
N LEU A 32 -14.15 -10.02 -33.77
CA LEU A 32 -14.58 -11.17 -34.52
C LEU A 32 -15.87 -11.83 -33.99
N THR A 33 -16.38 -11.35 -32.88
CA THR A 33 -17.62 -11.83 -32.25
C THR A 33 -18.41 -10.69 -31.61
N ARG A 34 -19.73 -10.78 -31.70
CA ARG A 34 -20.65 -9.91 -30.96
C ARG A 34 -21.08 -10.50 -29.63
N LYS A 35 -20.69 -11.75 -29.36
CA LYS A 35 -21.02 -12.43 -28.09
C LYS A 35 -19.99 -12.07 -27.02
N LYS A 36 -20.47 -11.81 -25.81
CA LYS A 36 -19.64 -11.62 -24.62
C LYS A 36 -18.99 -12.97 -24.26
N LEU A 37 -17.65 -13.08 -24.44
CA LEU A 37 -16.89 -14.32 -24.23
C LEU A 37 -16.19 -14.38 -22.88
N TYR A 38 -16.54 -13.51 -21.95
CA TYR A 38 -15.93 -13.41 -20.61
C TYR A 38 -16.98 -13.40 -19.50
N LYS A 39 -16.56 -13.81 -18.33
CA LYS A 39 -17.29 -13.62 -17.08
C LYS A 39 -16.77 -12.38 -16.38
N GLU A 40 -17.66 -11.57 -15.85
CA GLU A 40 -17.30 -10.41 -15.03
C GLU A 40 -16.98 -10.87 -13.61
N HIS A 41 -15.80 -10.47 -13.14
CA HIS A 41 -15.38 -10.66 -11.76
C HIS A 41 -15.16 -9.28 -11.12
N TYR A 42 -15.99 -8.94 -10.18
CA TYR A 42 -15.90 -7.68 -9.45
C TYR A 42 -14.98 -7.87 -8.25
N ALA A 43 -13.75 -7.35 -8.35
CA ALA A 43 -12.82 -7.32 -7.22
C ALA A 43 -13.18 -6.21 -6.22
N LEU A 44 -13.82 -5.13 -6.72
CA LEU A 44 -14.44 -4.06 -5.93
C LEU A 44 -15.74 -3.66 -6.63
N HIS A 45 -16.78 -3.35 -5.85
CA HIS A 45 -18.08 -2.95 -6.35
C HIS A 45 -18.66 -1.86 -5.45
N ASP A 46 -18.79 -0.65 -6.00
CA ASP A 46 -19.41 0.51 -5.36
C ASP A 46 -18.90 0.81 -3.94
N VAL A 47 -17.56 0.86 -3.80
CA VAL A 47 -16.92 1.11 -2.51
C VAL A 47 -16.77 2.61 -2.27
N ASN A 48 -17.24 3.07 -1.11
CA ASN A 48 -17.27 4.47 -0.72
C ASN A 48 -16.72 4.66 0.69
N PHE A 49 -15.68 5.51 0.86
CA PHE A 49 -15.17 5.95 2.16
C PHE A 49 -14.21 7.13 2.02
N ASP A 50 -14.00 7.84 3.11
CA ASP A 50 -13.03 8.92 3.23
C ASP A 50 -12.00 8.60 4.32
N ILE A 51 -10.76 9.09 4.17
CA ILE A 51 -9.73 9.06 5.22
C ILE A 51 -9.32 10.49 5.51
N TYR A 52 -9.22 10.81 6.78
CA TYR A 52 -8.90 12.16 7.26
C TYR A 52 -7.44 12.28 7.67
N GLU A 53 -6.92 13.50 7.61
CA GLU A 53 -5.54 13.81 8.01
C GLU A 53 -5.27 13.37 9.46
N GLY A 54 -4.15 12.67 9.67
CA GLY A 54 -3.73 12.18 10.98
C GLY A 54 -4.46 10.92 11.47
N GLU A 55 -5.39 10.36 10.66
CA GLU A 55 -6.14 9.16 11.01
C GLU A 55 -5.35 7.88 10.65
N CYS A 56 -5.35 6.90 11.54
CA CYS A 56 -4.90 5.54 11.24
C CYS A 56 -6.11 4.65 10.95
N VAL A 57 -6.36 4.37 9.67
CA VAL A 57 -7.50 3.56 9.21
C VAL A 57 -7.07 2.15 8.87
N GLY A 58 -7.70 1.16 9.49
CA GLY A 58 -7.53 -0.24 9.16
C GLY A 58 -8.46 -0.70 8.04
N ILE A 59 -7.98 -1.58 7.16
CA ILE A 59 -8.86 -2.33 6.24
C ILE A 59 -8.71 -3.81 6.56
N ILE A 60 -9.82 -4.44 6.95
CA ILE A 60 -9.89 -5.88 7.24
C ILE A 60 -10.86 -6.57 6.29
N GLY A 61 -10.73 -7.88 6.17
CA GLY A 61 -11.59 -8.72 5.34
C GLY A 61 -10.91 -10.03 4.97
N THR A 62 -11.67 -10.99 4.49
CA THR A 62 -11.16 -12.29 4.07
C THR A 62 -10.22 -12.20 2.87
N ASN A 63 -9.50 -13.28 2.56
CA ASN A 63 -8.72 -13.37 1.32
C ASN A 63 -9.65 -13.21 0.12
N GLY A 64 -9.22 -12.39 -0.86
CA GLY A 64 -10.06 -12.07 -2.02
C GLY A 64 -11.15 -11.03 -1.75
N SER A 65 -11.22 -10.39 -0.58
CA SER A 65 -12.20 -9.33 -0.30
C SER A 65 -11.94 -8.00 -1.02
N GLY A 66 -10.80 -7.85 -1.72
CA GLY A 66 -10.49 -6.64 -2.47
C GLY A 66 -9.46 -5.70 -1.82
N LYS A 67 -8.91 -6.04 -0.64
CA LYS A 67 -7.95 -5.18 0.10
C LYS A 67 -6.75 -4.74 -0.76
N SER A 68 -6.02 -5.68 -1.34
CA SER A 68 -4.87 -5.34 -2.19
C SER A 68 -5.27 -4.61 -3.47
N THR A 69 -6.48 -4.84 -3.98
CA THR A 69 -7.00 -4.13 -5.16
C THR A 69 -7.24 -2.65 -4.84
N ILE A 70 -7.88 -2.37 -3.69
CA ILE A 70 -8.17 -0.99 -3.29
C ILE A 70 -6.88 -0.23 -2.97
N LEU A 71 -5.91 -0.89 -2.32
CA LEU A 71 -4.62 -0.27 -2.07
C LEU A 71 -3.87 0.09 -3.36
N LYS A 72 -3.84 -0.82 -4.35
CA LYS A 72 -3.22 -0.56 -5.66
C LYS A 72 -3.89 0.58 -6.42
N ILE A 73 -5.20 0.78 -6.22
CA ILE A 73 -5.90 1.92 -6.83
C ILE A 73 -5.56 3.21 -6.08
N ILE A 74 -5.56 3.22 -4.75
CA ILE A 74 -5.21 4.39 -3.94
C ILE A 74 -3.77 4.85 -4.22
N THR A 75 -2.85 3.90 -4.39
CA THR A 75 -1.43 4.20 -4.71
C THR A 75 -1.19 4.52 -6.19
N GLY A 76 -2.21 4.51 -7.04
CA GLY A 76 -2.10 4.83 -8.47
C GLY A 76 -1.52 3.71 -9.35
N VAL A 77 -1.21 2.54 -8.79
CA VAL A 77 -0.68 1.38 -9.53
C VAL A 77 -1.74 0.74 -10.42
N LEU A 78 -3.01 0.85 -10.05
CA LEU A 78 -4.12 0.22 -10.75
C LEU A 78 -5.23 1.24 -11.02
N THR A 79 -5.69 1.31 -12.28
CA THR A 79 -6.82 2.16 -12.66
C THR A 79 -8.16 1.48 -12.33
N PRO A 80 -9.12 2.19 -11.73
CA PRO A 80 -10.47 1.67 -11.50
C PRO A 80 -11.21 1.44 -12.82
N THR A 81 -12.27 0.61 -12.80
CA THR A 81 -13.20 0.43 -13.92
C THR A 81 -14.27 1.52 -13.94
N ALA A 82 -14.72 1.95 -12.75
CA ALA A 82 -15.63 3.07 -12.55
C ALA A 82 -15.40 3.68 -11.17
N GLY A 83 -15.94 4.87 -10.96
CA GLY A 83 -15.72 5.66 -9.75
C GLY A 83 -14.40 6.42 -9.76
N GLU A 84 -14.08 7.09 -8.66
CA GLU A 84 -12.86 7.89 -8.54
C GLU A 84 -12.20 7.73 -7.19
N VAL A 85 -10.87 7.91 -7.18
CA VAL A 85 -10.08 8.06 -5.97
C VAL A 85 -9.30 9.35 -6.06
N LYS A 86 -9.43 10.20 -5.03
CA LYS A 86 -8.65 11.43 -4.88
C LYS A 86 -7.74 11.29 -3.68
N VAL A 87 -6.47 11.65 -3.88
CA VAL A 87 -5.46 11.64 -2.84
C VAL A 87 -4.83 13.02 -2.77
N ASP A 88 -4.77 13.59 -1.58
CA ASP A 88 -4.15 14.87 -1.30
C ASP A 88 -2.96 14.65 -0.36
N GLY A 89 -1.76 14.59 -0.92
CA GLY A 89 -0.51 14.32 -0.22
C GLY A 89 0.35 13.25 -0.91
N ARG A 90 1.61 13.18 -0.51
CA ARG A 90 2.57 12.18 -1.02
C ARG A 90 2.37 10.86 -0.28
N ILE A 91 2.11 9.80 -1.04
CA ILE A 91 1.95 8.44 -0.51
C ILE A 91 3.27 7.68 -0.60
N SER A 92 3.69 7.08 0.51
CA SER A 92 4.62 5.96 0.49
C SER A 92 3.89 4.66 0.82
N ALA A 93 4.12 3.63 0.00
CA ALA A 93 3.44 2.35 0.14
C ALA A 93 4.44 1.21 0.37
N LEU A 94 4.23 0.47 1.45
CA LEU A 94 5.00 -0.73 1.76
C LEU A 94 4.47 -1.99 1.06
N LEU A 95 3.46 -1.84 0.18
CA LEU A 95 2.78 -2.92 -0.55
C LEU A 95 3.69 -3.76 -1.44
N GLU A 96 4.61 -3.09 -2.09
CA GLU A 96 5.53 -3.69 -3.06
C GLU A 96 6.93 -3.15 -2.74
N LEU A 97 7.49 -3.60 -1.61
CA LEU A 97 8.82 -3.20 -1.16
C LEU A 97 9.85 -3.36 -2.29
N GLY A 98 10.48 -2.23 -2.65
CA GLY A 98 11.42 -2.19 -3.77
C GLY A 98 10.76 -2.13 -5.15
N ALA A 99 9.45 -1.94 -5.25
CA ALA A 99 8.83 -1.60 -6.54
C ALA A 99 9.47 -0.32 -7.09
N GLY A 100 9.91 -0.39 -8.34
CA GLY A 100 10.66 0.70 -8.97
C GLY A 100 12.17 0.66 -8.72
N PHE A 101 12.71 -0.26 -7.92
CA PHE A 101 14.16 -0.44 -7.81
C PHE A 101 14.73 -0.98 -9.13
N ASN A 102 15.80 -0.36 -9.58
CA ASN A 102 16.60 -0.86 -10.70
C ASN A 102 17.71 -1.76 -10.15
N MET A 103 17.70 -3.03 -10.52
CA MET A 103 18.63 -4.04 -10.02
C MET A 103 20.09 -3.77 -10.43
N GLU A 104 20.30 -3.03 -11.52
CA GLU A 104 21.64 -2.67 -12.00
C GLU A 104 22.23 -1.43 -11.30
N TYR A 105 21.37 -0.64 -10.62
CA TYR A 105 21.79 0.54 -9.86
C TYR A 105 22.25 0.13 -8.46
N SER A 106 23.14 0.94 -7.90
CA SER A 106 23.52 0.83 -6.48
C SER A 106 22.34 1.07 -5.56
N GLY A 107 22.45 0.68 -4.30
CA GLY A 107 21.45 0.99 -3.29
C GLY A 107 21.22 2.49 -3.18
N LEU A 108 22.30 3.28 -3.19
CA LEU A 108 22.23 4.74 -3.10
C LEU A 108 21.45 5.35 -4.29
N GLU A 109 21.75 4.91 -5.52
CA GLU A 109 21.01 5.36 -6.70
C GLU A 109 19.53 4.99 -6.62
N ASN A 110 19.21 3.82 -6.07
CA ASN A 110 17.82 3.41 -5.85
C ASN A 110 17.11 4.23 -4.76
N VAL A 111 17.81 4.70 -3.73
CA VAL A 111 17.24 5.64 -2.75
C VAL A 111 16.74 6.91 -3.46
N TYR A 112 17.59 7.52 -4.31
CA TYR A 112 17.19 8.72 -5.06
C TYR A 112 16.11 8.43 -6.10
N LEU A 113 16.23 7.33 -6.84
CA LEU A 113 15.23 6.92 -7.83
C LEU A 113 13.85 6.78 -7.19
N ASN A 114 13.75 6.02 -6.11
CA ASN A 114 12.48 5.75 -5.44
C ASN A 114 11.91 7.01 -4.77
N GLY A 115 12.76 7.80 -4.09
CA GLY A 115 12.36 9.07 -3.50
C GLY A 115 11.77 10.03 -4.53
N THR A 116 12.42 10.15 -5.69
CA THR A 116 11.94 10.98 -6.80
C THR A 116 10.61 10.47 -7.37
N MET A 117 10.43 9.15 -7.49
CA MET A 117 9.16 8.55 -7.94
C MET A 117 7.99 8.86 -7.00
N ILE A 118 8.25 8.96 -5.68
CA ILE A 118 7.26 9.37 -4.68
C ILE A 118 6.98 10.88 -4.73
N GLY A 119 7.82 11.65 -5.42
CA GLY A 119 7.66 13.10 -5.60
C GLY A 119 8.50 13.96 -4.66
N PHE A 120 9.58 13.41 -4.06
CA PHE A 120 10.54 14.17 -3.27
C PHE A 120 11.64 14.77 -4.14
N SER A 121 12.07 16.00 -3.82
CA SER A 121 13.23 16.61 -4.45
C SER A 121 14.53 15.96 -3.96
N LYS A 122 15.63 16.22 -4.68
CA LYS A 122 16.95 15.73 -4.27
C LYS A 122 17.32 16.24 -2.88
N GLU A 123 17.07 17.51 -2.61
CA GLU A 123 17.38 18.17 -1.34
C GLU A 123 16.59 17.57 -0.18
N GLU A 124 15.32 17.21 -0.42
CA GLU A 124 14.49 16.52 0.57
C GLU A 124 15.02 15.11 0.86
N ILE A 125 15.48 14.39 -0.17
CA ILE A 125 16.10 13.07 -0.03
C ILE A 125 17.44 13.18 0.71
N ASP A 126 18.30 14.14 0.35
CA ASP A 126 19.59 14.39 1.00
C ASP A 126 19.41 14.65 2.51
N ALA A 127 18.37 15.40 2.90
CA ALA A 127 18.06 15.66 4.28
C ALA A 127 17.65 14.41 5.10
N ARG A 128 17.18 13.36 4.43
CA ARG A 128 16.74 12.07 5.04
C ARG A 128 17.72 10.93 4.83
N LEU A 129 18.76 11.15 4.04
CA LEU A 129 19.65 10.09 3.59
C LEU A 129 20.31 9.36 4.77
N ASN A 130 20.79 10.07 5.76
CA ASN A 130 21.42 9.46 6.93
C ASN A 130 20.45 8.56 7.71
N ASP A 131 19.21 8.99 7.90
CA ASP A 131 18.17 8.22 8.58
C ASP A 131 17.84 6.93 7.79
N ILE A 132 17.79 7.04 6.44
CA ILE A 132 17.57 5.90 5.55
C ILE A 132 18.70 4.89 5.67
N LEU A 133 19.98 5.35 5.61
CA LEU A 133 21.15 4.49 5.68
C LEU A 133 21.29 3.79 7.04
N GLU A 134 21.08 4.54 8.13
CA GLU A 134 21.14 4.01 9.50
C GLU A 134 20.00 2.98 9.74
N PHE A 135 18.81 3.26 9.20
CA PHE A 135 17.69 2.34 9.32
C PHE A 135 17.94 1.04 8.53
N ALA A 136 18.43 1.14 7.28
CA ALA A 136 18.70 0.00 6.41
C ALA A 136 19.80 -0.91 6.98
N ASP A 137 20.82 -0.32 7.58
CA ASP A 137 21.93 -1.02 8.23
C ASP A 137 22.55 -2.11 7.33
N ILE A 138 22.95 -1.71 6.12
CA ILE A 138 23.57 -2.59 5.11
C ILE A 138 25.02 -2.23 4.82
N GLY A 139 25.58 -1.24 5.55
CA GLY A 139 26.98 -0.82 5.44
C GLY A 139 27.38 -0.44 4.01
N ASP A 140 28.61 -0.80 3.63
CA ASP A 140 29.20 -0.41 2.34
C ASP A 140 28.48 -1.01 1.12
N PHE A 141 27.59 -1.99 1.32
CA PHE A 141 26.77 -2.53 0.24
C PHE A 141 25.87 -1.48 -0.40
N ILE A 142 25.61 -0.36 0.28
CA ILE A 142 24.83 0.75 -0.30
C ILE A 142 25.43 1.24 -1.64
N HIS A 143 26.74 1.10 -1.85
CA HIS A 143 27.43 1.49 -3.07
C HIS A 143 27.50 0.36 -4.12
N GLN A 144 27.01 -0.83 -3.80
CA GLN A 144 27.00 -1.97 -4.72
C GLN A 144 25.64 -2.07 -5.47
N PRO A 145 25.63 -2.64 -6.69
CA PRO A 145 24.39 -2.90 -7.41
C PRO A 145 23.44 -3.79 -6.61
N VAL A 146 22.14 -3.42 -6.60
CA VAL A 146 21.12 -4.11 -5.80
C VAL A 146 20.96 -5.58 -6.18
N LYS A 147 21.28 -5.97 -7.42
CA LYS A 147 21.31 -7.40 -7.84
C LYS A 147 22.27 -8.27 -7.02
N THR A 148 23.24 -7.67 -6.32
CA THR A 148 24.20 -8.39 -5.47
C THR A 148 23.72 -8.56 -4.03
N TYR A 149 22.56 -7.96 -3.69
CA TYR A 149 22.03 -7.99 -2.33
C TYR A 149 21.43 -9.33 -1.97
N SER A 150 21.53 -9.70 -0.71
CA SER A 150 20.67 -10.74 -0.16
C SER A 150 19.22 -10.25 -0.11
N SER A 151 18.26 -11.18 -0.04
CA SER A 151 16.85 -10.82 0.09
C SER A 151 16.59 -9.94 1.33
N GLY A 152 17.30 -10.19 2.43
CA GLY A 152 17.22 -9.37 3.64
C GLY A 152 17.72 -7.95 3.44
N MET A 153 18.87 -7.76 2.78
CA MET A 153 19.42 -6.43 2.47
C MET A 153 18.49 -5.65 1.54
N PHE A 154 17.94 -6.31 0.53
CA PHE A 154 16.97 -5.72 -0.38
C PHE A 154 15.74 -5.18 0.37
N VAL A 155 15.13 -6.02 1.21
CA VAL A 155 13.96 -5.67 2.00
C VAL A 155 14.27 -4.54 2.99
N ARG A 156 15.43 -4.59 3.67
CA ARG A 156 15.86 -3.55 4.61
C ARG A 156 16.01 -2.19 3.93
N LEU A 157 16.65 -2.13 2.76
CA LEU A 157 16.80 -0.88 2.03
C LEU A 157 15.47 -0.36 1.52
N ALA A 158 14.66 -1.22 0.90
CA ALA A 158 13.36 -0.83 0.36
C ALA A 158 12.42 -0.29 1.46
N PHE A 159 12.41 -0.95 2.62
CA PHE A 159 11.64 -0.50 3.77
C PHE A 159 12.19 0.81 4.35
N ALA A 160 13.53 0.92 4.48
CA ALA A 160 14.17 2.12 4.99
C ALA A 160 13.82 3.36 4.16
N VAL A 161 13.85 3.24 2.83
CA VAL A 161 13.45 4.34 1.94
C VAL A 161 11.98 4.68 2.17
N ALA A 162 11.09 3.70 2.07
CA ALA A 162 9.64 3.95 2.14
C ALA A 162 9.19 4.62 3.45
N ILE A 163 9.85 4.27 4.57
CA ILE A 163 9.43 4.78 5.88
C ILE A 163 10.18 6.04 6.33
N ASN A 164 11.44 6.26 5.92
CA ASN A 164 12.21 7.40 6.39
C ASN A 164 12.18 8.62 5.45
N ILE A 165 11.56 8.50 4.27
CA ILE A 165 11.41 9.63 3.35
C ILE A 165 10.38 10.67 3.84
N ASP A 166 9.69 10.37 4.92
CA ASP A 166 8.72 11.23 5.62
C ASP A 166 7.48 11.61 4.79
N PRO A 167 6.72 10.62 4.24
CA PRO A 167 5.52 10.88 3.47
C PRO A 167 4.40 11.48 4.34
N GLU A 168 3.41 12.12 3.72
CA GLU A 168 2.20 12.58 4.39
C GLU A 168 1.24 11.41 4.68
N ILE A 169 1.22 10.41 3.80
CA ILE A 169 0.36 9.22 3.90
C ILE A 169 1.23 7.97 3.79
N LEU A 170 1.15 7.10 4.79
CA LEU A 170 1.81 5.81 4.79
C LEU A 170 0.79 4.69 4.53
N VAL A 171 1.01 3.88 3.52
CA VAL A 171 0.20 2.69 3.23
C VAL A 171 0.99 1.43 3.61
N VAL A 172 0.44 0.66 4.55
CA VAL A 172 1.08 -0.52 5.11
C VAL A 172 0.21 -1.75 4.82
N ASP A 173 0.78 -2.76 4.17
CA ASP A 173 0.13 -4.05 3.90
C ASP A 173 1.02 -5.17 4.43
N GLU A 174 0.68 -5.77 5.56
CA GLU A 174 1.38 -6.92 6.17
C GLU A 174 2.93 -6.82 6.22
N ALA A 175 3.49 -5.77 5.62
CA ALA A 175 4.92 -5.58 5.40
C ALA A 175 5.71 -5.33 6.69
N LEU A 176 5.07 -5.08 7.84
CA LEU A 176 5.77 -4.91 9.11
C LEU A 176 6.37 -6.23 9.65
N SER A 177 5.98 -7.36 9.07
CA SER A 177 6.48 -8.69 9.47
C SER A 177 7.67 -9.18 8.61
N VAL A 178 8.36 -8.27 7.89
CA VAL A 178 9.52 -8.60 7.05
C VAL A 178 10.84 -8.53 7.80
N GLY A 179 11.83 -9.31 7.34
CA GLY A 179 13.16 -9.34 7.94
C GLY A 179 13.25 -10.17 9.22
N ASP A 180 14.34 -9.99 9.94
CA ASP A 180 14.54 -10.63 11.24
C ASP A 180 13.79 -9.91 12.38
N VAL A 181 13.76 -10.55 13.55
CA VAL A 181 13.01 -10.03 14.72
C VAL A 181 13.47 -8.63 15.16
N PHE A 182 14.77 -8.32 15.02
CA PHE A 182 15.30 -7.00 15.37
C PHE A 182 14.86 -5.94 14.37
N PHE A 183 14.87 -6.27 13.09
CA PHE A 183 14.41 -5.37 12.05
C PHE A 183 12.90 -5.13 12.15
N GLN A 184 12.11 -6.18 12.43
CA GLN A 184 10.69 -6.05 12.70
C GLN A 184 10.41 -5.10 13.88
N ALA A 185 11.17 -5.21 14.97
CA ALA A 185 11.04 -4.30 16.11
C ALA A 185 11.32 -2.84 15.71
N LYS A 186 12.36 -2.58 14.87
CA LYS A 186 12.63 -1.25 14.28
C LYS A 186 11.43 -0.74 13.46
N CYS A 187 10.84 -1.61 12.64
CA CYS A 187 9.69 -1.26 11.80
C CYS A 187 8.48 -0.86 12.65
N TYR A 188 8.14 -1.64 13.67
CA TYR A 188 7.03 -1.31 14.58
C TYR A 188 7.29 -0.04 15.38
N HIS A 189 8.53 0.17 15.84
CA HIS A 189 8.88 1.41 16.54
C HIS A 189 8.68 2.64 15.65
N LYS A 190 9.14 2.58 14.40
CA LYS A 190 8.98 3.65 13.44
C LYS A 190 7.51 3.90 13.09
N PHE A 191 6.72 2.84 12.97
CA PHE A 191 5.26 2.94 12.78
C PHE A 191 4.59 3.68 13.97
N GLU A 192 4.97 3.36 15.21
CA GLU A 192 4.45 4.05 16.40
C GLU A 192 4.87 5.53 16.44
N GLU A 193 6.10 5.86 15.97
CA GLU A 193 6.55 7.25 15.83
C GLU A 193 5.66 8.02 14.84
N PHE A 194 5.38 7.43 13.67
CA PHE A 194 4.48 8.02 12.66
C PHE A 194 3.11 8.33 13.25
N LYS A 195 2.53 7.36 13.97
CA LYS A 195 1.24 7.57 14.63
C LYS A 195 1.29 8.71 15.68
N LYS A 196 2.35 8.77 16.49
CA LYS A 196 2.54 9.85 17.49
C LYS A 196 2.72 11.22 16.83
N GLN A 197 3.31 11.28 15.64
CA GLN A 197 3.47 12.51 14.87
C GLN A 197 2.17 12.95 14.16
N GLY A 198 1.09 12.17 14.26
CA GLY A 198 -0.18 12.49 13.61
C GLY A 198 -0.15 12.30 12.09
N LYS A 199 0.71 11.42 11.57
CA LYS A 199 0.72 11.07 10.14
C LYS A 199 -0.49 10.22 9.79
N THR A 200 -0.98 10.37 8.57
CA THR A 200 -2.07 9.54 8.07
C THR A 200 -1.57 8.16 7.70
N ILE A 201 -2.24 7.11 8.17
CA ILE A 201 -1.84 5.72 7.94
C ILE A 201 -3.02 4.91 7.44
N LEU A 202 -2.84 4.23 6.31
CA LEU A 202 -3.75 3.20 5.82
C LEU A 202 -3.13 1.84 6.09
N PHE A 203 -3.70 1.09 7.02
CA PHE A 203 -3.14 -0.14 7.55
C PHE A 203 -3.97 -1.35 7.14
N VAL A 204 -3.40 -2.26 6.38
CA VAL A 204 -4.02 -3.52 6.01
C VAL A 204 -3.29 -4.66 6.70
N SER A 205 -4.00 -5.46 7.47
CA SER A 205 -3.42 -6.61 8.17
C SER A 205 -4.46 -7.69 8.40
N HIS A 206 -3.99 -8.93 8.40
CA HIS A 206 -4.75 -10.08 8.89
C HIS A 206 -4.64 -10.26 10.41
N ASP A 207 -3.68 -9.60 11.04
CA ASP A 207 -3.55 -9.59 12.49
C ASP A 207 -4.53 -8.59 13.12
N LEU A 208 -5.65 -9.10 13.57
CA LEU A 208 -6.69 -8.32 14.24
C LEU A 208 -6.20 -7.68 15.55
N GLY A 209 -5.17 -8.23 16.18
CA GLY A 209 -4.53 -7.67 17.36
C GLY A 209 -3.84 -6.35 17.04
N SER A 210 -3.02 -6.32 15.99
CA SER A 210 -2.36 -5.10 15.50
C SER A 210 -3.38 -4.07 15.02
N VAL A 211 -4.42 -4.48 14.30
CA VAL A 211 -5.52 -3.59 13.88
C VAL A 211 -6.19 -2.95 15.09
N SER A 212 -6.52 -3.73 16.11
CA SER A 212 -7.16 -3.21 17.34
C SER A 212 -6.24 -2.29 18.15
N LYS A 213 -4.93 -2.51 18.10
CA LYS A 213 -3.93 -1.72 18.83
C LYS A 213 -3.66 -0.38 18.17
N TYR A 214 -3.56 -0.36 16.83
CA TYR A 214 -3.00 0.77 16.11
C TYR A 214 -4.03 1.63 15.39
N CYS A 215 -5.15 1.06 14.93
CA CYS A 215 -6.14 1.79 14.14
C CYS A 215 -7.11 2.60 15.02
N ASP A 216 -7.49 3.76 14.51
CA ASP A 216 -8.51 4.61 15.12
C ASP A 216 -9.91 4.23 14.62
N ARG A 217 -9.99 3.81 13.35
CA ARG A 217 -11.19 3.33 12.66
C ARG A 217 -10.82 2.17 11.75
N VAL A 218 -11.78 1.30 11.46
CA VAL A 218 -11.60 0.13 10.61
C VAL A 218 -12.74 0.05 9.59
N ILE A 219 -12.37 -0.27 8.35
CA ILE A 219 -13.27 -0.56 7.24
C ILE A 219 -13.29 -2.07 7.04
N LEU A 220 -14.47 -2.67 7.05
CA LEU A 220 -14.67 -4.10 6.79
C LEU A 220 -15.06 -4.31 5.33
N LEU A 221 -14.21 -5.05 4.59
CA LEU A 221 -14.48 -5.47 3.22
C LEU A 221 -14.87 -6.95 3.16
N ASN A 222 -15.88 -7.27 2.38
CA ASN A 222 -16.23 -8.64 2.03
C ASN A 222 -16.62 -8.75 0.56
N LYS A 223 -15.98 -9.68 -0.18
CA LYS A 223 -16.26 -9.94 -1.60
C LYS A 223 -16.34 -8.67 -2.47
N GLY A 224 -15.43 -7.75 -2.24
CA GLY A 224 -15.33 -6.49 -3.01
C GLY A 224 -16.29 -5.39 -2.59
N VAL A 225 -17.06 -5.55 -1.53
CA VAL A 225 -18.04 -4.56 -1.02
C VAL A 225 -17.63 -4.11 0.37
N LYS A 226 -17.80 -2.81 0.67
CA LYS A 226 -17.70 -2.30 2.03
C LYS A 226 -18.95 -2.71 2.81
N MET A 227 -18.76 -3.55 3.81
CA MET A 227 -19.84 -4.02 4.67
C MET A 227 -20.22 -2.99 5.72
N ASP A 228 -19.20 -2.45 6.40
CA ASP A 228 -19.37 -1.46 7.44
C ASP A 228 -18.05 -0.76 7.76
N GLU A 229 -18.09 0.31 8.56
CA GLU A 229 -16.93 0.97 9.12
C GLU A 229 -17.23 1.49 10.54
N GLY A 230 -16.23 1.44 11.41
CA GLY A 230 -16.44 1.86 12.80
C GLY A 230 -15.21 1.66 13.67
N SER A 231 -15.41 1.60 14.97
CA SER A 231 -14.32 1.35 15.90
C SER A 231 -13.67 -0.02 15.66
N PRO A 232 -12.35 -0.15 15.91
CA PRO A 232 -11.65 -1.42 15.71
C PRO A 232 -12.34 -2.60 16.40
N LYS A 233 -12.79 -2.42 17.64
CA LYS A 233 -13.48 -3.46 18.40
C LYS A 233 -14.75 -3.93 17.70
N GLN A 234 -15.61 -2.99 17.28
CA GLN A 234 -16.88 -3.32 16.61
C GLN A 234 -16.64 -4.09 15.30
N MET A 235 -15.67 -3.62 14.49
CA MET A 235 -15.40 -4.22 13.20
C MET A 235 -14.71 -5.59 13.31
N VAL A 236 -13.86 -5.78 14.31
CA VAL A 236 -13.25 -7.08 14.59
C VAL A 236 -14.27 -8.09 15.09
N ASP A 237 -15.21 -7.66 15.94
CA ASP A 237 -16.30 -8.52 16.42
C ASP A 237 -17.26 -8.91 15.28
N LEU A 238 -17.57 -7.96 14.39
CA LEU A 238 -18.38 -8.22 13.19
C LEU A 238 -17.67 -9.17 12.21
N TYR A 239 -16.38 -9.02 12.04
CA TYR A 239 -15.57 -9.89 11.16
C TYR A 239 -15.51 -11.35 11.62
N LYS A 240 -15.63 -11.61 12.93
CA LYS A 240 -15.59 -12.96 13.52
C LYS A 240 -16.94 -13.71 13.48
N GLN A 241 -18.01 -13.03 13.12
CA GLN A 241 -19.36 -13.61 12.94
C GLN A 241 -19.53 -14.21 11.54
#